data_d964b6c57ef1a5ffb7a2e631fa2f5471
#
_entry.id   d964b6c57ef1a5ffb7a2e631fa2f5471
#
_cell.length_a   1.000
_cell.length_b   1.000
_cell.length_c   1.000
_cell.angle_alpha   90.00
_cell.angle_beta   90.00
_cell.angle_gamma   90.00
#
_symmetry.space_group_name_H-M   'P 1'
#
loop_
_entity.id
_entity.type
_entity.pdbx_description
1 polymer ?
#
loop_
_entity_poly.entity_id
_entity_poly.type
_entity_poly.pdbx_seq_one_letter_code
_entity_poly.pdbx_strand_id
1 'polypeptide(L)'
;MGKIKVIVKRPDETVGHMTWISNRLEAMQATVGGYIEAVELLPGVVMICNEEGKLLGLPKNFQMRGDVVVGTVIICGVDGEEFGDIPIPLDQWRRRLMVWGNKIGMEKGEELEDGEKD
;
A
#
# COMPACT_ATOMS: atom_id res chain seq x y z
N MET A 1 -21.51 -5.02 1.06
CA MET A 1 -20.76 -5.49 0.91
C MET A 1 -20.19 -6.00 -0.30
N GLY A 2 -19.86 -6.47 -1.05
CA GLY A 2 -19.15 -6.80 -2.22
C GLY A 2 -17.66 -6.62 -2.04
N LYS A 3 -17.00 -6.50 -3.14
CA LYS A 3 -15.55 -6.33 -3.15
C LYS A 3 -15.19 -4.94 -3.59
N ILE A 4 -14.03 -4.49 -3.14
CA ILE A 4 -13.48 -3.21 -3.59
C ILE A 4 -12.11 -3.47 -4.22
N LYS A 5 -11.76 -2.62 -5.16
CA LYS A 5 -10.47 -2.70 -5.83
C LYS A 5 -9.45 -1.92 -5.01
N VAL A 6 -8.35 -2.55 -4.67
CA VAL A 6 -7.35 -1.97 -3.78
C VAL A 6 -5.96 -2.31 -4.28
N ILE A 7 -4.97 -1.67 -3.69
CA ILE A 7 -3.58 -2.09 -3.82
C ILE A 7 -3.21 -2.74 -2.50
N VAL A 8 -2.69 -3.95 -2.56
CA VAL A 8 -2.10 -4.61 -1.39
C VAL A 8 -0.61 -4.56 -1.57
N LYS A 9 0.11 -4.12 -0.55
CA LYS A 9 1.56 -4.09 -0.61
C LYS A 9 2.12 -4.82 0.61
N ARG A 10 2.80 -5.93 0.34
CA ARG A 10 3.50 -6.65 1.39
C ARG A 10 4.92 -6.12 1.52
N PRO A 11 5.57 -6.35 2.65
CA PRO A 11 6.95 -5.88 2.84
C PRO A 11 7.92 -6.36 1.77
N ASP A 12 7.68 -7.54 1.20
CA ASP A 12 8.59 -8.08 0.19
C ASP A 12 8.25 -7.63 -1.23
N GLU A 13 7.25 -6.78 -1.40
CA GLU A 13 6.91 -6.23 -2.70
C GLU A 13 7.44 -4.82 -2.82
N THR A 14 7.95 -4.48 -4.00
CA THR A 14 8.49 -3.14 -4.24
C THR A 14 7.38 -2.09 -4.32
N VAL A 15 6.30 -2.41 -5.01
CA VAL A 15 5.20 -1.47 -5.22
C VAL A 15 3.88 -2.00 -4.65
N GLY A 16 3.67 -3.30 -4.74
CA GLY A 16 2.41 -3.91 -4.41
C GLY A 16 1.66 -4.27 -5.68
N HIS A 17 0.42 -4.68 -5.54
CA HIS A 17 -0.37 -5.14 -6.67
C HIS A 17 -1.83 -4.78 -6.48
N MET A 18 -2.51 -4.54 -7.62
CA MET A 18 -3.93 -4.31 -7.61
C MET A 18 -4.65 -5.63 -7.41
N THR A 19 -5.69 -5.61 -6.60
CA THR A 19 -6.50 -6.80 -6.40
C THR A 19 -7.87 -6.37 -5.87
N TRP A 20 -8.77 -7.32 -5.75
CA TRP A 20 -10.08 -7.10 -5.18
C TRP A 20 -10.13 -7.82 -3.84
N ILE A 21 -10.65 -7.14 -2.82
CA ILE A 21 -10.85 -7.79 -1.52
C ILE A 21 -12.28 -7.57 -1.08
N SER A 22 -12.75 -8.44 -0.21
CA SER A 22 -14.06 -8.29 0.37
C SER A 22 -14.07 -7.01 1.23
N ASN A 23 -15.10 -6.19 1.06
CA ASN A 23 -15.20 -4.94 1.81
C ASN A 23 -15.80 -5.23 3.18
N ARG A 24 -15.11 -6.03 3.96
CA ARG A 24 -15.53 -6.46 5.30
C ARG A 24 -14.37 -6.35 6.23
N LEU A 25 -14.65 -6.03 7.47
CA LEU A 25 -13.62 -5.86 8.49
C LEU A 25 -12.76 -7.10 8.62
N GLU A 26 -13.39 -8.28 8.62
CA GLU A 26 -12.63 -9.52 8.80
C GLU A 26 -11.61 -9.75 7.70
N ALA A 27 -11.98 -9.40 6.45
CA ALA A 27 -11.06 -9.58 5.34
C ALA A 27 -9.87 -8.65 5.46
N MET A 28 -10.11 -7.42 5.89
CA MET A 28 -9.04 -6.45 6.07
C MET A 28 -8.14 -6.84 7.22
N GLN A 29 -8.71 -7.30 8.32
CA GLN A 29 -7.92 -7.77 9.45
C GLN A 29 -7.07 -8.97 9.07
N ALA A 30 -7.63 -9.88 8.30
CA ALA A 30 -6.87 -11.05 7.85
C ALA A 30 -5.69 -10.64 6.99
N THR A 31 -5.89 -9.63 6.13
CA THR A 31 -4.85 -9.17 5.22
C THR A 31 -3.70 -8.51 5.97
N VAL A 32 -3.99 -7.66 6.95
CA VAL A 32 -2.94 -6.95 7.68
C VAL A 32 -2.48 -7.70 8.94
N GLY A 33 -3.17 -8.76 9.30
CA GLY A 33 -2.72 -9.62 10.40
C GLY A 33 -3.12 -9.15 11.78
N GLY A 34 -4.17 -8.34 11.91
CA GLY A 34 -4.60 -7.87 13.23
C GLY A 34 -5.60 -6.74 13.09
N TYR A 35 -5.81 -6.03 14.18
CA TYR A 35 -6.72 -4.88 14.17
C TYR A 35 -6.21 -3.84 13.18
N ILE A 36 -7.15 -3.14 12.54
CA ILE A 36 -6.78 -2.20 11.49
C ILE A 36 -6.79 -0.76 12.01
N GLU A 37 -5.95 0.03 11.36
CA GLU A 37 -5.93 1.47 11.53
C GLU A 37 -5.93 2.06 10.12
N ALA A 38 -6.67 3.15 9.91
CA ALA A 38 -6.74 3.80 8.60
C ALA A 38 -6.07 5.16 8.69
N VAL A 39 -5.18 5.44 7.74
CA VAL A 39 -4.41 6.68 7.69
C VAL A 39 -4.66 7.31 6.33
N GLU A 40 -5.08 8.56 6.30
CA GLU A 40 -5.27 9.25 5.02
C GLU A 40 -3.92 9.63 4.45
N LEU A 41 -3.64 9.22 3.22
CA LEU A 41 -2.38 9.51 2.55
C LEU A 41 -2.49 10.74 1.66
N LEU A 42 -3.58 10.82 0.92
CA LEU A 42 -3.92 11.91 0.02
C LEU A 42 -5.42 12.08 0.14
N PRO A 43 -5.98 13.21 -0.31
CA PRO A 43 -7.42 13.35 -0.28
C PRO A 43 -8.09 12.17 -1.01
N GLY A 44 -8.93 11.45 -0.29
CA GLY A 44 -9.66 10.31 -0.85
C GLY A 44 -8.88 9.03 -0.98
N VAL A 45 -7.62 9.00 -0.53
CA VAL A 45 -6.80 7.79 -0.57
C VAL A 45 -6.36 7.46 0.83
N VAL A 46 -6.69 6.26 1.30
CA VAL A 46 -6.35 5.85 2.67
C VAL A 46 -5.55 4.56 2.65
N MET A 47 -4.73 4.41 3.67
CA MET A 47 -3.96 3.20 3.90
C MET A 47 -4.53 2.51 5.13
N ILE A 48 -4.82 1.23 4.98
CA ILE A 48 -5.25 0.39 6.10
C ILE A 48 -4.04 -0.44 6.50
N CYS A 49 -3.68 -0.37 7.76
CA CYS A 49 -2.51 -1.08 8.26
C CYS A 49 -2.81 -1.71 9.61
N ASN A 50 -1.88 -2.51 10.11
CA ASN A 50 -2.02 -3.16 11.41
C ASN A 50 -1.79 -2.10 12.48
N GLU A 51 -2.78 -1.94 13.35
CA GLU A 51 -2.73 -0.93 14.39
C GLU A 51 -1.55 -1.11 15.32
N GLU A 52 -1.12 -2.35 15.53
CA GLU A 52 -0.04 -2.66 16.45
C GLU A 52 1.21 -3.14 15.74
N GLY A 53 1.37 -2.79 14.47
CA GLY A 53 2.45 -3.36 13.66
C GLY A 53 3.83 -3.15 14.26
N LYS A 54 4.11 -1.94 14.77
CA LYS A 54 5.42 -1.67 15.32
C LYS A 54 5.64 -2.41 16.63
N LEU A 55 4.61 -2.50 17.47
CA LEU A 55 4.71 -3.26 18.69
C LEU A 55 4.97 -4.73 18.43
N LEU A 56 4.38 -5.26 17.37
CA LEU A 56 4.55 -6.65 17.00
C LEU A 56 5.85 -6.93 16.28
N GLY A 57 6.60 -5.89 15.93
CA GLY A 57 7.85 -6.04 15.22
C GLY A 57 7.67 -6.52 13.78
N LEU A 58 6.58 -6.11 13.13
CA LEU A 58 6.34 -6.54 11.75
C LEU A 58 7.42 -5.98 10.82
N PRO A 59 7.70 -6.67 9.72
CA PRO A 59 8.77 -6.23 8.82
C PRO A 59 8.49 -4.86 8.21
N LYS A 60 9.58 -4.11 7.97
CA LYS A 60 9.50 -2.82 7.33
C LYS A 60 8.91 -2.96 5.93
N ASN A 61 8.01 -2.09 5.57
CA ASN A 61 7.38 -2.09 4.26
C ASN A 61 7.89 -0.95 3.39
N PHE A 62 7.66 0.31 3.79
CA PHE A 62 8.16 1.46 3.04
C PHE A 62 8.24 2.66 3.97
N GLN A 63 8.96 3.69 3.50
CA GLN A 63 9.05 4.92 4.29
C GLN A 63 8.09 5.96 3.72
N MET A 64 7.58 6.82 4.59
CA MET A 64 6.58 7.79 4.24
C MET A 64 6.71 8.97 5.20
N ARG A 65 7.00 10.15 4.66
CA ARG A 65 6.98 11.39 5.45
C ARG A 65 7.82 11.29 6.72
N GLY A 66 8.97 10.68 6.61
CA GLY A 66 9.87 10.58 7.77
C GLY A 66 9.53 9.47 8.73
N ASP A 67 8.57 8.63 8.40
CA ASP A 67 8.18 7.50 9.23
C ASP A 67 8.32 6.21 8.42
N VAL A 68 8.30 5.09 9.11
CA VAL A 68 8.40 3.78 8.46
C VAL A 68 7.10 3.04 8.68
N VAL A 69 6.51 2.57 7.57
CA VAL A 69 5.32 1.74 7.61
C VAL A 69 5.77 0.29 7.67
N VAL A 70 5.16 -0.49 8.55
CA VAL A 70 5.54 -1.89 8.75
C VAL A 70 4.35 -2.80 8.49
N GLY A 71 4.64 -4.02 8.07
CA GLY A 71 3.61 -5.03 7.81
C GLY A 71 2.90 -4.80 6.50
N THR A 72 2.01 -5.72 6.14
CA THR A 72 1.22 -5.63 4.92
C THR A 72 0.17 -4.54 5.06
N VAL A 73 -0.01 -3.75 4.00
CA VAL A 73 -0.99 -2.66 4.00
C VAL A 73 -1.92 -2.78 2.81
N ILE A 74 -3.07 -2.11 2.93
CA ILE A 74 -4.07 -2.02 1.87
C ILE A 74 -4.23 -0.55 1.55
N ILE A 75 -4.13 -0.18 0.27
CA ILE A 75 -4.38 1.19 -0.16
C ILE A 75 -5.69 1.21 -0.91
N CYS A 76 -6.61 2.04 -0.47
CA CYS A 76 -7.96 2.07 -1.06
C CYS A 76 -8.51 3.48 -1.06
N GLY A 77 -9.75 3.62 -1.48
CA GLY A 77 -10.44 4.89 -1.49
C GLY A 77 -11.45 5.00 -0.36
N VAL A 78 -12.22 6.06 -0.41
CA VAL A 78 -13.28 6.33 0.57
C VAL A 78 -14.56 6.57 -0.20
N ASP A 79 -15.67 5.99 0.27
CA ASP A 79 -16.98 6.17 -0.34
C ASP A 79 -17.92 6.52 0.80
N GLY A 80 -18.10 7.81 1.05
CA GLY A 80 -18.83 8.25 2.21
C GLY A 80 -18.10 7.89 3.49
N GLU A 81 -18.72 7.10 4.33
CA GLU A 81 -18.10 6.66 5.57
C GLU A 81 -17.51 5.27 5.44
N GLU A 82 -17.47 4.73 4.23
CA GLU A 82 -16.96 3.38 4.01
C GLU A 82 -15.73 3.42 3.14
N PHE A 83 -14.95 2.35 3.18
CA PHE A 83 -13.85 2.19 2.26
C PHE A 83 -14.41 1.89 0.87
N GLY A 84 -13.71 2.32 -0.15
CA GLY A 84 -14.14 2.11 -1.52
C GLY A 84 -12.96 1.81 -2.43
N ASP A 85 -13.25 1.76 -3.72
CA ASP A 85 -12.21 1.47 -4.71
C ASP A 85 -11.11 2.49 -4.65
N ILE A 86 -9.88 2.03 -4.87
CA ILE A 86 -8.75 2.95 -4.94
C ILE A 86 -8.92 3.86 -6.16
N PRO A 87 -8.84 5.19 -5.99
CA PRO A 87 -9.11 6.10 -7.10
C PRO A 87 -7.90 6.39 -7.97
N ILE A 88 -6.73 5.87 -7.65
CA ILE A 88 -5.53 6.12 -8.45
C ILE A 88 -5.02 4.82 -9.02
N PRO A 89 -4.36 4.87 -10.18
CA PRO A 89 -3.79 3.66 -10.77
C PRO A 89 -2.50 3.26 -10.05
N LEU A 90 -2.10 2.03 -10.25
CA LEU A 90 -0.90 1.49 -9.62
C LEU A 90 0.33 2.33 -9.95
N ASP A 91 0.40 2.83 -11.18
CA ASP A 91 1.54 3.63 -11.60
C ASP A 91 1.65 4.93 -10.80
N GLN A 92 0.52 5.54 -10.47
CA GLN A 92 0.54 6.76 -9.67
C GLN A 92 0.96 6.45 -8.23
N TRP A 93 0.52 5.33 -7.69
CA TRP A 93 0.96 4.89 -6.37
C TRP A 93 2.47 4.65 -6.36
N ARG A 94 2.98 4.00 -7.40
CA ARG A 94 4.40 3.75 -7.54
C ARG A 94 5.18 5.07 -7.49
N ARG A 95 4.72 6.09 -8.23
CA ARG A 95 5.39 7.39 -8.22
C ARG A 95 5.35 8.04 -6.84
N ARG A 96 4.26 7.86 -6.11
CA ARG A 96 4.17 8.40 -4.75
C ARG A 96 5.20 7.76 -3.83
N LEU A 97 5.38 6.45 -3.94
CA LEU A 97 6.41 5.78 -3.16
C LEU A 97 7.80 6.37 -3.46
N MET A 98 8.06 6.66 -4.72
CA MET A 98 9.34 7.25 -5.09
C MET A 98 9.51 8.65 -4.51
N VAL A 99 8.45 9.44 -4.52
CA VAL A 99 8.48 10.78 -3.93
C VAL A 99 8.83 10.70 -2.45
N TRP A 100 8.38 9.68 -1.76
CA TRP A 100 8.69 9.49 -0.35
C TRP A 100 10.08 8.91 -0.13
N GLY A 101 10.85 8.69 -1.19
CA GLY A 101 12.24 8.25 -1.06
C GLY A 101 12.46 6.75 -1.17
N ASN A 102 11.44 6.00 -1.55
CA ASN A 102 11.62 4.55 -1.70
C ASN A 102 12.27 4.27 -3.05
N LYS A 103 13.17 3.30 -3.09
CA LYS A 103 13.86 2.94 -4.32
C LYS A 103 13.04 1.90 -5.05
N ILE A 104 12.58 2.23 -6.25
CA ILE A 104 11.64 1.40 -6.96
C ILE A 104 11.97 1.38 -8.42
N GLY A 105 11.85 0.20 -8.99
CA GLY A 105 11.80 0.07 -10.44
C GLY A 105 13.07 0.22 -11.18
N MET A 106 14.10 0.66 -10.51
CA MET A 106 15.29 0.82 -11.25
C MET A 106 16.07 -0.42 -11.19
N GLU A 107 15.67 -1.20 -10.29
CA GLU A 107 16.42 -2.28 -10.18
C GLU A 107 16.11 -3.19 -11.22
N LYS A 108 15.72 -3.21 -11.89
CA LYS A 108 15.57 -4.04 -12.74
C LYS A 108 15.43 -3.67 -13.86
N GLY A 109 15.69 -3.44 -14.24
CA GLY A 109 15.63 -3.02 -15.14
C GLY A 109 15.11 -2.18 -15.64
N GLU A 110 14.99 -1.85 -15.49
CA GLU A 110 14.44 -0.90 -15.76
C GLU A 110 15.24 -0.08 -16.00
N GLU A 111 15.96 -0.34 -15.78
CA GLU A 111 16.54 0.17 -15.92
C GLU A 111 16.94 0.51 -16.45
N LEU A 112 17.12 -0.06 -16.82
CA LEU A 112 17.43 0.11 -17.39
C LEU A 112 17.49 0.35 -17.94
N GLU A 113 17.50 -0.13 -18.30
CA GLU A 113 17.53 0.01 -18.87
C GLU A 113 17.68 0.59 -19.14
N ASP A 114 18.22 0.16 -19.41
CA ASP A 114 18.48 0.65 -19.70
C ASP A 114 18.74 1.14 -19.84
N GLY A 115 19.08 0.83 -20.02
CA GLY A 115 19.33 1.09 -20.29
C GLY A 115 19.81 1.30 -20.24
N GLU A 116 20.09 0.80 -20.34
CA GLU A 116 20.42 0.91 -20.35
C GLU A 116 20.63 1.14 -20.15
N LYS A 117 20.99 0.87 -20.30
CA LYS A 117 21.17 0.97 -20.25
C LYS A 117 21.17 1.21 -20.19
N ASP A 118 21.58 0.50 -20.38
CA ASP A 118 21.57 0.60 -20.43
C ASP A 118 21.55 0.96 -20.55
#